data_fc0a73e9c4a084259c9d8ced6fc7b4c6
#
_entry.id   fc0a73e9c4a084259c9d8ced6fc7b4c6
#
_cell.length_a   1.000
_cell.length_b   1.000
_cell.length_c   1.000
_cell.angle_alpha   90.00
_cell.angle_beta   90.00
_cell.angle_gamma   90.00
#
_symmetry.space_group_name_H-M   'P 1'
#
loop_
_entity.id
_entity.type
_entity.pdbx_description
1 polymer ?
#
loop_
_entity_poly.entity_id
_entity_poly.type
_entity_poly.pdbx_seq_one_letter_code
_entity_poly.pdbx_strand_id
1 'polypeptide(L)' 'MVGSGITDQAVLIVDRSIKPSHNSIVVATIDGEFVCKRLKLKPRMCLMPDNPDYPPLFINHGQELEIVGTVTAAINKF' A
#
# COMPACT_ATOMS: atom_id res chain seq x y z
N MET A 1 -6.64 -5.01 -3.00
CA MET A 1 -7.02 -4.69 -1.60
C MET A 1 -8.54 -4.77 -1.47
N VAL A 2 -9.02 -5.93 -1.07
CA VAL A 2 -10.46 -6.22 -1.07
C VAL A 2 -11.20 -5.41 -0.01
N GLY A 3 -10.65 -5.28 1.19
CA GLY A 3 -11.34 -4.63 2.30
C GLY A 3 -11.49 -3.12 2.18
N SER A 4 -10.72 -2.45 1.31
CA SER A 4 -10.85 -1.00 1.06
C SER A 4 -11.72 -0.68 -0.16
N GLY A 5 -12.36 -1.69 -0.76
CA GLY A 5 -13.19 -1.51 -1.93
C GLY A 5 -12.44 -1.49 -3.26
N ILE A 6 -11.13 -1.73 -3.23
CA ILE A 6 -10.30 -1.79 -4.44
C ILE A 6 -10.31 -3.23 -4.96
N THR A 7 -10.78 -3.41 -6.18
CA THR A 7 -10.81 -4.73 -6.82
C THR A 7 -9.50 -5.01 -7.56
N ASP A 8 -9.28 -6.27 -7.94
CA ASP A 8 -8.08 -6.68 -8.67
C ASP A 8 -7.89 -5.97 -10.00
N GLN A 9 -8.98 -5.49 -10.61
CA GLN A 9 -8.94 -4.80 -11.90
C GLN A 9 -9.13 -3.30 -11.77
N ALA A 10 -9.02 -2.76 -10.57
CA ALA A 10 -9.15 -1.32 -10.36
C ALA A 10 -8.00 -0.56 -11.02
N VAL A 11 -8.32 0.60 -11.55
CA VAL A 11 -7.33 1.58 -11.97
C VAL A 11 -7.06 2.49 -10.77
N LEU A 12 -5.79 2.60 -10.38
CA LEU A 12 -5.40 3.42 -9.25
C LEU A 12 -4.87 4.77 -9.73
N ILE A 13 -5.34 5.82 -9.07
CA ILE A 13 -4.80 7.17 -9.25
C ILE A 13 -3.79 7.38 -8.12
N VAL A 14 -2.54 7.56 -8.50
CA VAL A 14 -1.42 7.66 -7.56
C VAL A 14 -0.78 9.04 -7.69
N ASP A 15 -0.66 9.75 -6.59
CA ASP A 15 0.03 11.03 -6.54
C ASP A 15 1.38 10.84 -5.86
N ARG A 16 2.45 11.08 -6.60
CA ARG A 16 3.81 10.91 -6.12
C ARG A 16 4.30 12.09 -5.29
N SER A 17 3.62 13.21 -5.35
CA SER A 17 3.98 14.43 -4.61
C SER A 17 3.45 14.44 -3.19
N ILE A 18 2.43 13.63 -2.90
CA ILE A 18 1.84 13.56 -1.57
C ILE A 18 2.69 12.67 -0.67
N LYS A 19 3.17 13.24 0.42
CA LYS A 19 3.89 12.45 1.43
C LYS A 19 2.91 11.54 2.16
N PRO A 20 3.13 10.22 2.17
CA PRO A 20 2.22 9.31 2.85
C PRO A 20 2.17 9.57 4.35
N SER A 21 0.99 9.45 4.91
CA SER A 21 0.77 9.55 6.35
C SER A 21 0.32 8.19 6.91
N HIS A 22 0.17 8.13 8.21
CA HIS A 22 -0.38 6.95 8.87
C HIS A 22 -1.77 6.63 8.32
N ASN A 23 -2.00 5.38 7.93
CA ASN A 23 -3.21 4.87 7.28
C ASN A 23 -3.40 5.22 5.80
N SER A 24 -2.46 5.91 5.16
CA SER A 24 -2.51 6.13 3.71
C SER A 24 -2.42 4.80 2.97
N ILE A 25 -3.17 4.67 1.87
CA ILE A 25 -2.96 3.58 0.94
C ILE A 25 -1.86 4.00 -0.01
N VAL A 26 -0.84 3.16 -0.16
CA VAL A 26 0.32 3.47 -0.97
C VAL A 26 0.57 2.38 -1.99
N VAL A 27 1.19 2.77 -3.11
CA VAL A 27 1.85 1.84 -4.02
C VAL A 27 3.33 1.88 -3.69
N ALA A 28 3.90 0.74 -3.46
CA ALA A 28 5.31 0.61 -3.10
C ALA A 28 5.95 -0.55 -3.85
N THR A 29 7.27 -0.57 -3.88
CA THR A 29 8.02 -1.73 -4.32
C THR A 29 8.78 -2.30 -3.15
N ILE A 30 8.78 -3.62 -3.05
CA ILE A 30 9.59 -4.37 -2.09
C ILE A 30 10.45 -5.32 -2.90
N ASP A 31 11.77 -5.12 -2.87
CA ASP A 31 12.72 -5.90 -3.66
C ASP A 31 12.32 -5.95 -5.15
N GLY A 32 11.80 -4.82 -5.67
CA GLY A 32 11.40 -4.69 -7.07
C GLY A 32 9.97 -5.14 -7.40
N GLU A 33 9.24 -5.70 -6.47
CA GLU A 33 7.84 -6.11 -6.68
C GLU A 33 6.87 -5.04 -6.21
N PHE A 34 5.88 -4.73 -7.05
CA PHE A 34 4.85 -3.76 -6.71
C PHE A 34 3.83 -4.35 -5.74
N VAL A 35 3.50 -3.57 -4.73
CA VAL A 35 2.42 -3.87 -3.79
C VAL A 35 1.55 -2.63 -3.59
N CYS A 36 0.27 -2.84 -3.30
CA CYS A 36 -0.66 -1.78 -2.92
C CYS A 36 -1.18 -2.13 -1.53
N LYS A 37 -0.77 -1.38 -0.54
CA LYS A 37 -1.04 -1.69 0.87
C LYS A 37 -1.33 -0.41 1.65
N ARG A 38 -1.91 -0.58 2.84
CA ARG A 38 -2.08 0.52 3.78
C ARG A 38 -0.81 0.69 4.60
N LEU A 39 -0.29 1.90 4.63
CA LEU A 39 0.90 2.22 5.40
C LEU A 39 0.54 2.49 6.85
N LYS A 40 1.18 1.79 7.76
CA LYS A 40 1.11 2.05 9.19
C LYS A 40 2.45 2.58 9.66
N LEU A 41 2.45 3.72 10.33
CA LEU A 41 3.66 4.32 10.89
C LEU A 41 3.81 4.05 12.38
N LYS A 42 2.70 3.77 13.05
CA LYS A 42 2.67 3.54 14.49
C LYS A 42 1.99 2.23 14.83
N PRO A 43 2.42 1.52 15.85
CA PRO A 43 3.59 1.80 16.72
C PRO A 43 4.92 1.58 16.02
N ARG A 44 4.91 0.94 14.86
CA ARG A 44 6.09 0.65 14.05
C ARG A 44 5.69 0.63 12.57
N MET A 45 6.61 1.04 11.69
CA MET A 45 6.34 1.06 10.26
C MET A 45 6.09 -0.34 9.72
N CYS A 46 4.96 -0.52 9.06
CA CYS A 46 4.65 -1.75 8.34
C CYS A 46 3.63 -1.48 7.24
N LEU A 47 3.47 -2.44 6.35
CA LEU A 47 2.45 -2.42 5.32
C LEU A 47 1.36 -3.42 5.71
N MET A 48 0.13 -2.91 5.84
CA MET A 48 -1.01 -3.72 6.26
C MET A 48 -1.83 -4.14 5.06
N PRO A 49 -2.08 -5.45 4.88
CA PRO A 49 -3.10 -5.88 3.95
C PRO A 49 -4.48 -5.55 4.52
N ASP A 50 -5.46 -5.30 3.64
CA ASP A 50 -6.83 -5.09 4.09
C ASP A 50 -7.50 -6.38 4.54
N ASN A 51 -7.06 -7.51 4.02
CA ASN A 51 -7.61 -8.79 4.42
C ASN A 51 -7.03 -9.19 5.78
N PRO A 52 -7.88 -9.36 6.82
CA PRO A 52 -7.39 -9.72 8.15
C PRO A 52 -6.77 -11.12 8.25
N ASP A 53 -6.99 -11.97 7.23
CA ASP A 53 -6.38 -13.30 7.18
C ASP A 53 -4.88 -13.27 6.85
N TYR A 54 -4.36 -12.13 6.41
CA TYR A 54 -2.95 -11.96 6.10
C TYR A 54 -2.26 -11.13 7.17
N PRO A 55 -1.01 -11.49 7.54
CA PRO A 55 -0.28 -10.75 8.55
C PRO A 55 0.25 -9.40 8.02
N PRO A 56 0.55 -8.47 8.93
CA PRO A 56 1.26 -7.25 8.55
C PRO A 56 2.62 -7.59 7.95
N LEU A 57 3.04 -6.80 6.96
CA LEU A 57 4.35 -6.93 6.34
C LEU A 57 5.29 -5.91 6.95
N PHE A 58 6.18 -6.38 7.84
CA PHE A 58 7.26 -5.57 8.38
C PHE A 58 8.46 -5.66 7.45
N ILE A 59 9.11 -4.52 7.23
CA ILE A 59 10.28 -4.47 6.36
C ILE A 59 11.49 -4.95 7.17
N ASN A 60 12.07 -6.05 6.73
CA ASN A 60 13.23 -6.63 7.38
C ASN A 60 14.50 -5.90 6.96
N HIS A 61 15.53 -5.99 7.81
CA HIS A 61 16.83 -5.45 7.49
C HIS A 61 17.38 -6.09 6.20
N GLY A 62 17.82 -5.27 5.28
CA GLY A 62 18.30 -5.74 3.98
C GLY A 62 17.26 -5.76 2.84
N GLN A 63 15.99 -5.60 3.15
CA GLN A 63 14.97 -5.43 2.12
C GLN A 63 14.94 -3.99 1.61
N GLU A 64 14.75 -3.82 0.31
CA GLU A 64 14.59 -2.51 -0.31
C GLU A 64 13.11 -2.17 -0.43
N LEU A 65 12.69 -1.16 0.30
CA LEU A 65 11.34 -0.59 0.21
C LEU A 65 11.41 0.77 -0.44
N GLU A 66 10.62 0.97 -1.49
CA GLU A 66 10.43 2.28 -2.08
C GLU A 66 8.94 2.58 -2.16
N ILE A 67 8.52 3.72 -1.63
CA ILE A 67 7.15 4.20 -1.75
C ILE A 67 7.04 4.93 -3.08
N VAL A 68 6.26 4.41 -4.00
CA VAL A 68 6.06 5.02 -5.33
C VAL A 68 5.14 6.23 -5.21
N GLY A 69 4.06 6.12 -4.47
CA GLY A 69 3.14 7.23 -4.28
C GLY A 69 1.95 6.85 -3.41
N THR A 70 1.14 7.87 -3.11
CA THR A 70 -0.07 7.73 -2.31
C THR A 70 -1.27 7.56 -3.24
N VAL A 71 -2.11 6.56 -2.96
CA VAL A 71 -3.33 6.34 -3.73
C VAL A 71 -4.37 7.38 -3.31
N THR A 72 -4.84 8.18 -4.26
CA THR A 72 -5.84 9.22 -4.02
C THR A 72 -7.24 8.80 -4.45
N ALA A 73 -7.33 7.87 -5.38
CA ALA A 73 -8.61 7.37 -5.88
C ALA A 73 -8.42 6.00 -6.52
N ALA A 74 -9.50 5.26 -6.62
CA ALA A 74 -9.54 4.00 -7.35
C ALA A 74 -10.80 3.96 -8.21
N ILE A 75 -10.65 3.48 -9.45
CA ILE A 75 -11.76 3.28 -10.38
C ILE A 75 -11.91 1.78 -10.56
N ASN A 76 -12.98 1.23 -10.00
CA ASN A 76 -13.26 -0.20 -10.13
C ASN A 76 -13.94 -0.46 -11.48
N LYS A 77 -13.57 -1.56 -12.11
CA LYS A 77 -14.20 -2.02 -13.34
C LYS A 77 -15.31 -3.01 -13.01
N PHE A 78 -16.33 -2.98 -13.82
CA PHE A 78 -17.45 -3.90 -13.73
C PHE A 78 -17.31 -5.03 -14.75
#